data_de4bf126eaf9959be74eba432706cbef
#
_entry.id   de4bf126eaf9959be74eba432706cbef
#
_cell.length_a   1.000
_cell.length_b   1.000
_cell.length_c   1.000
_cell.angle_alpha   90.00
_cell.angle_beta   90.00
_cell.angle_gamma   90.00
#
_symmetry.space_group_name_H-M   'P 1'
#
loop_
_entity.id
_entity.type
_entity.pdbx_description
1 polymer ?
#
loop_
_entity_poly.entity_id
_entity_poly.type
_entity_poly.pdbx_seq_one_letter_code
_entity_poly.pdbx_strand_id
1 'polypeptide(L)'
;MKSTARLQIADVTVQFGVASEVAYDYLSDPGRRAEWQASLLRVADEADVGEPGEAGSSWIDVTAVPFVRPTMEVVESRRAQRWREIGRWGPVDAALTLDFEAQGKHSTLVRARAHLTVPLVVAPGLLGVRVLAPTALAADLRTAARLLENRQTTDPHQEAS
;
A
#
# COMPACT_ATOMS: atom_id res chain seq x y z
N MET A 1 -8.33 -4.08 -30.59
CA MET A 1 -8.57 -3.71 -29.17
C MET A 1 -8.18 -4.87 -28.28
N LYS A 2 -7.23 -4.68 -27.38
CA LYS A 2 -6.92 -5.71 -26.38
C LYS A 2 -8.00 -5.64 -25.31
N SER A 3 -8.89 -6.60 -25.25
CA SER A 3 -9.91 -6.67 -24.21
C SER A 3 -9.22 -6.99 -22.87
N THR A 4 -9.43 -6.13 -21.87
CA THR A 4 -8.90 -6.30 -20.51
C THR A 4 -10.02 -6.52 -19.52
N ALA A 5 -9.73 -7.27 -18.45
CA ALA A 5 -10.60 -7.42 -17.29
C ALA A 5 -10.01 -6.66 -16.10
N ARG A 6 -10.86 -5.90 -15.40
CA ARG A 6 -10.52 -5.30 -14.10
C ARG A 6 -11.14 -6.14 -12.99
N LEU A 7 -10.32 -6.62 -12.10
CA LEU A 7 -10.71 -7.53 -11.02
C LEU A 7 -10.37 -6.89 -9.67
N GLN A 8 -11.34 -6.79 -8.78
CA GLN A 8 -11.04 -6.52 -7.38
C GLN A 8 -10.49 -7.79 -6.74
N ILE A 9 -9.27 -7.70 -6.22
CA ILE A 9 -8.56 -8.84 -5.60
C ILE A 9 -8.53 -8.77 -4.08
N ALA A 10 -8.72 -7.60 -3.50
CA ALA A 10 -8.80 -7.42 -2.05
C ALA A 10 -9.62 -6.18 -1.68
N ASP A 11 -10.32 -6.27 -0.55
CA ASP A 11 -10.97 -5.18 0.17
C ASP A 11 -10.94 -5.53 1.65
N VAL A 12 -10.00 -4.94 2.38
CA VAL A 12 -9.74 -5.25 3.78
C VAL A 12 -9.68 -3.99 4.61
N THR A 13 -10.06 -4.08 5.88
CA THR A 13 -9.97 -2.98 6.84
C THR A 13 -9.18 -3.44 8.05
N VAL A 14 -8.21 -2.63 8.46
CA VAL A 14 -7.37 -2.89 9.64
C VAL A 14 -7.38 -1.65 10.53
N GLN A 15 -7.49 -1.87 11.84
CA GLN A 15 -7.39 -0.81 12.83
C GLN A 15 -5.93 -0.56 13.20
N PHE A 16 -5.56 0.72 13.26
CA PHE A 16 -4.27 1.23 13.70
C PHE A 16 -4.47 2.00 15.00
N GLY A 17 -3.69 1.70 16.02
CA GLY A 17 -3.69 2.38 17.33
C GLY A 17 -2.88 3.69 17.30
N VAL A 18 -2.97 4.46 16.22
CA VAL A 18 -2.27 5.72 16.01
C VAL A 18 -3.19 6.73 15.31
N ALA A 19 -2.83 8.01 15.34
CA ALA A 19 -3.54 9.06 14.60
C ALA A 19 -3.48 8.82 13.08
N SER A 20 -4.47 9.33 12.34
CA SER A 20 -4.57 9.12 10.89
C SER A 20 -3.40 9.72 10.12
N GLU A 21 -2.86 10.84 10.58
CA GLU A 21 -1.65 11.45 10.00
C GLU A 21 -0.43 10.54 10.13
N VAL A 22 -0.26 9.91 11.29
CA VAL A 22 0.86 8.98 11.55
C VAL A 22 0.74 7.74 10.69
N ALA A 23 -0.45 7.14 10.61
CA ALA A 23 -0.71 5.99 9.76
C ALA A 23 -0.49 6.33 8.27
N TYR A 24 -0.98 7.48 7.84
CA TYR A 24 -0.83 7.95 6.47
C TYR A 24 0.64 8.17 6.10
N ASP A 25 1.37 8.98 6.88
CA ASP A 25 2.77 9.32 6.61
C ASP A 25 3.66 8.06 6.56
N TYR A 26 3.35 7.05 7.36
CA TYR A 26 4.08 5.78 7.35
C TYR A 26 3.74 4.91 6.12
N LEU A 27 2.45 4.73 5.81
CA LEU A 27 2.01 3.82 4.74
C LEU A 27 2.25 4.41 3.35
N SER A 28 2.26 5.73 3.20
CA SER A 28 2.49 6.42 1.93
C SER A 28 3.97 6.64 1.60
N ASP A 29 4.88 6.41 2.54
CA ASP A 29 6.32 6.55 2.33
C ASP A 29 6.89 5.31 1.61
N PRO A 30 7.36 5.44 0.35
CA PRO A 30 7.97 4.33 -0.39
C PRO A 30 9.16 3.72 0.33
N GLY A 31 9.97 4.52 1.01
CA GLY A 31 11.15 4.07 1.74
C GLY A 31 10.85 3.14 2.92
N ARG A 32 9.61 3.13 3.41
CA ARG A 32 9.18 2.27 4.52
C ARG A 32 8.42 1.02 4.10
N ARG A 33 8.11 0.88 2.83
CA ARG A 33 7.29 -0.24 2.32
C ARG A 33 7.84 -1.61 2.66
N ALA A 34 9.15 -1.81 2.52
CA ALA A 34 9.79 -3.09 2.83
C ALA A 34 9.76 -3.47 4.32
N GLU A 35 9.45 -2.54 5.22
CA GLU A 35 9.31 -2.84 6.64
C GLU A 35 8.04 -3.65 6.94
N TRP A 36 6.96 -3.43 6.18
CA TRP A 36 5.65 -4.02 6.46
C TRP A 36 5.10 -4.90 5.33
N GLN A 37 5.56 -4.72 4.10
CA GLN A 37 5.09 -5.46 2.93
C GLN A 37 5.97 -6.69 2.68
N ALA A 38 5.47 -7.88 3.07
CA ALA A 38 6.26 -9.12 3.10
C ALA A 38 6.81 -9.56 1.73
N SER A 39 6.10 -9.24 0.64
CA SER A 39 6.53 -9.58 -0.73
C SER A 39 7.58 -8.62 -1.30
N LEU A 40 7.88 -7.52 -0.64
CA LEU A 40 8.78 -6.49 -1.09
C LEU A 40 10.15 -6.62 -0.44
N LEU A 41 11.22 -6.71 -1.24
CA LEU A 41 12.60 -6.75 -0.74
C LEU A 41 13.15 -5.34 -0.52
N ARG A 42 12.93 -4.44 -1.49
CA ARG A 42 13.34 -3.04 -1.44
C ARG A 42 12.66 -2.22 -2.52
N VAL A 43 12.73 -0.92 -2.38
CA VAL A 43 12.37 0.07 -3.39
C VAL A 43 13.64 0.53 -4.12
N ALA A 44 13.55 0.79 -5.40
CA ALA A 44 14.65 1.30 -6.23
C ALA A 44 14.16 2.46 -7.10
N ASP A 45 15.12 3.25 -7.59
CA ASP A 45 14.89 4.35 -8.55
C ASP A 45 13.75 5.30 -8.13
N GLU A 46 13.77 5.71 -6.86
CA GLU A 46 12.80 6.67 -6.33
C GLU A 46 12.94 8.03 -7.02
N ALA A 47 11.82 8.55 -7.49
CA ALA A 47 11.69 9.89 -8.06
C ALA A 47 10.53 10.60 -7.36
N ASP A 48 10.84 11.32 -6.30
CA ASP A 48 9.87 12.07 -5.51
C ASP A 48 9.49 13.39 -6.17
N VAL A 49 8.23 13.73 -6.03
CA VAL A 49 7.70 15.05 -6.36
C VAL A 49 7.21 15.68 -5.05
N GLY A 50 7.99 16.59 -4.48
CA GLY A 50 7.72 17.13 -3.15
C GLY A 50 8.07 16.15 -2.03
N GLU A 51 7.15 15.91 -1.10
CA GLU A 51 7.34 14.97 -0.01
C GLU A 51 7.23 13.50 -0.51
N PRO A 52 7.90 12.53 0.16
CA PRO A 52 7.78 11.13 -0.18
C PRO A 52 6.32 10.67 -0.24
N GLY A 53 5.94 10.01 -1.33
CA GLY A 53 4.59 9.50 -1.52
C GLY A 53 3.55 10.53 -1.99
N GLU A 54 3.95 11.74 -2.36
CA GLU A 54 3.06 12.69 -3.04
C GLU A 54 2.68 12.22 -4.45
N ALA A 55 1.52 12.67 -4.92
CA ALA A 55 1.05 12.38 -6.28
C ALA A 55 2.08 12.82 -7.32
N GLY A 56 2.41 11.92 -8.25
CA GLY A 56 3.47 12.08 -9.24
C GLY A 56 4.79 11.41 -8.87
N SER A 57 5.01 11.06 -7.61
CA SER A 57 6.18 10.27 -7.19
C SER A 57 6.13 8.86 -7.77
N SER A 58 7.28 8.31 -8.11
CA SER A 58 7.41 6.99 -8.72
C SER A 58 8.64 6.23 -8.21
N TRP A 59 8.60 4.91 -8.32
CA TRP A 59 9.71 4.01 -7.95
C TRP A 59 9.54 2.65 -8.62
N ILE A 60 10.48 1.76 -8.38
CA ILE A 60 10.42 0.35 -8.78
C ILE A 60 10.37 -0.52 -7.53
N ASP A 61 9.34 -1.35 -7.41
CA ASP A 61 9.27 -2.39 -6.39
C ASP A 61 10.15 -3.58 -6.81
N VAL A 62 11.17 -3.90 -6.01
CA VAL A 62 11.97 -5.11 -6.16
C VAL A 62 11.35 -6.17 -5.27
N THR A 63 10.60 -7.10 -5.87
CA THR A 63 9.84 -8.11 -5.13
C THR A 63 10.63 -9.39 -4.87
N ALA A 64 10.16 -10.20 -3.94
CA ALA A 64 10.70 -11.52 -3.65
C ALA A 64 10.50 -12.51 -4.81
N VAL A 65 9.58 -12.22 -5.72
CA VAL A 65 9.38 -13.04 -6.93
C VAL A 65 10.40 -12.62 -7.99
N PRO A 66 11.28 -13.52 -8.44
CA PRO A 66 12.30 -13.19 -9.45
C PRO A 66 11.67 -12.58 -10.70
N PHE A 67 12.32 -11.54 -11.24
CA PHE A 67 11.92 -10.82 -12.45
C PHE A 67 10.62 -9.99 -12.35
N VAL A 68 9.87 -10.04 -11.24
CA VAL A 68 8.70 -9.21 -11.02
C VAL A 68 9.15 -7.90 -10.38
N ARG A 69 9.23 -6.84 -11.19
CA ARG A 69 9.65 -5.49 -10.79
C ARG A 69 8.69 -4.45 -11.35
N PRO A 70 7.52 -4.26 -10.74
CA PRO A 70 6.57 -3.26 -11.21
C PRO A 70 7.11 -1.85 -11.01
N THR A 71 6.86 -0.99 -11.99
CA THR A 71 7.01 0.46 -11.85
C THR A 71 5.78 1.00 -11.13
N MET A 72 6.00 1.69 -10.04
CA MET A 72 4.96 2.25 -9.18
C MET A 72 4.84 3.76 -9.39
N GLU A 73 3.65 4.28 -9.29
CA GLU A 73 3.34 5.71 -9.40
C GLU A 73 2.21 6.08 -8.44
N VAL A 74 2.38 7.14 -7.68
CA VAL A 74 1.32 7.71 -6.85
C VAL A 74 0.43 8.59 -7.72
N VAL A 75 -0.85 8.25 -7.80
CA VAL A 75 -1.82 8.97 -8.63
C VAL A 75 -2.78 9.84 -7.83
N GLU A 76 -2.89 9.61 -6.53
CA GLU A 76 -3.69 10.43 -5.62
C GLU A 76 -3.06 10.42 -4.22
N SER A 77 -2.87 11.61 -3.64
CA SER A 77 -2.43 11.77 -2.25
C SER A 77 -3.25 12.89 -1.61
N ARG A 78 -4.07 12.53 -0.62
CA ARG A 78 -4.77 13.45 0.27
C ARG A 78 -4.41 13.06 1.70
N ARG A 79 -3.52 13.82 2.30
CA ARG A 79 -2.94 13.51 3.61
C ARG A 79 -4.01 13.19 4.63
N ALA A 80 -3.81 12.06 5.33
CA ALA A 80 -4.70 11.51 6.36
C ALA A 80 -6.12 11.13 5.88
N GLN A 81 -6.37 11.12 4.55
CA GLN A 81 -7.67 10.78 3.98
C GLN A 81 -7.57 9.65 2.97
N ARG A 82 -6.78 9.83 1.92
CA ARG A 82 -6.67 8.84 0.83
C ARG A 82 -5.30 8.86 0.17
N TRP A 83 -4.82 7.70 -0.14
CA TRP A 83 -3.62 7.50 -0.95
C TRP A 83 -3.87 6.40 -1.97
N ARG A 84 -3.44 6.63 -3.21
CA ARG A 84 -3.62 5.67 -4.29
C ARG A 84 -2.38 5.58 -5.15
N GLU A 85 -1.97 4.36 -5.41
CA GLU A 85 -0.88 4.03 -6.32
C GLU A 85 -1.34 3.12 -7.45
N ILE A 86 -0.57 3.16 -8.54
CA ILE A 86 -0.69 2.22 -9.66
C ILE A 86 0.67 1.58 -9.88
N GLY A 87 0.70 0.25 -9.99
CA GLY A 87 1.87 -0.53 -10.38
C GLY A 87 1.68 -1.10 -11.78
N ARG A 88 2.73 -1.06 -12.61
CA ARG A 88 2.71 -1.59 -13.98
C ARG A 88 3.84 -2.59 -14.15
N TRP A 89 3.50 -3.77 -14.64
CA TRP A 89 4.47 -4.82 -14.97
C TRP A 89 4.01 -5.61 -16.19
N GLY A 90 4.67 -5.40 -17.35
CA GLY A 90 4.25 -5.98 -18.61
C GLY A 90 2.80 -5.60 -18.97
N PRO A 91 1.92 -6.57 -19.25
CA PRO A 91 0.51 -6.32 -19.58
C PRO A 91 -0.40 -6.22 -18.34
N VAL A 92 0.15 -6.21 -17.14
CA VAL A 92 -0.57 -6.21 -15.86
C VAL A 92 -0.47 -4.83 -15.22
N ASP A 93 -1.62 -4.24 -14.89
CA ASP A 93 -1.72 -3.06 -14.05
C ASP A 93 -2.35 -3.44 -12.70
N ALA A 94 -1.77 -2.96 -11.62
CA ALA A 94 -2.29 -3.09 -10.28
C ALA A 94 -2.62 -1.71 -9.71
N ALA A 95 -3.67 -1.62 -8.92
CA ALA A 95 -3.99 -0.39 -8.20
C ALA A 95 -4.27 -0.72 -6.73
N LEU A 96 -3.67 0.04 -5.83
CA LEU A 96 -3.94 0.00 -4.40
C LEU A 96 -4.50 1.35 -3.97
N THR A 97 -5.62 1.33 -3.27
CA THR A 97 -6.21 2.52 -2.64
C THR A 97 -6.28 2.30 -1.14
N LEU A 98 -5.73 3.22 -0.38
CA LEU A 98 -5.84 3.29 1.07
C LEU A 98 -6.75 4.46 1.43
N ASP A 99 -7.81 4.18 2.18
CA ASP A 99 -8.69 5.17 2.78
C ASP A 99 -8.45 5.17 4.29
N PHE A 100 -8.28 6.37 4.87
CA PHE A 100 -7.98 6.58 6.28
C PHE A 100 -9.17 7.24 6.95
N GLU A 101 -9.72 6.61 7.98
CA GLU A 101 -10.85 7.12 8.76
C GLU A 101 -10.45 7.23 10.23
N ALA A 102 -10.31 8.47 10.72
CA ALA A 102 -9.99 8.72 12.12
C ALA A 102 -11.14 8.26 13.02
N GLN A 103 -10.82 7.42 14.01
CA GLN A 103 -11.75 6.93 15.04
C GLN A 103 -11.53 7.63 16.40
N GLY A 104 -10.75 8.71 16.40
CA GLY A 104 -10.31 9.47 17.57
C GLY A 104 -8.88 9.96 17.39
N LYS A 105 -8.27 10.47 18.45
CA LYS A 105 -6.93 11.05 18.40
C LYS A 105 -5.81 9.99 18.17
N HIS A 106 -6.05 8.77 18.59
CA HIS A 106 -5.06 7.69 18.60
C HIS A 106 -5.58 6.40 17.97
N SER A 107 -6.56 6.50 17.09
CA SER A 107 -7.12 5.33 16.42
C SER A 107 -7.59 5.69 15.02
N THR A 108 -7.25 4.84 14.05
CA THR A 108 -7.59 5.02 12.64
C THR A 108 -7.99 3.69 12.04
N LEU A 109 -9.09 3.67 11.29
CA LEU A 109 -9.39 2.56 10.38
C LEU A 109 -8.73 2.83 9.03
N VAL A 110 -7.95 1.87 8.56
CA VAL A 110 -7.35 1.89 7.23
C VAL A 110 -8.03 0.83 6.38
N ARG A 111 -8.74 1.27 5.36
CA ARG A 111 -9.35 0.39 4.35
C ARG A 111 -8.45 0.33 3.12
N ALA A 112 -8.03 -0.87 2.75
CA ALA A 112 -7.22 -1.11 1.58
C ALA A 112 -8.03 -1.88 0.52
N ARG A 113 -8.08 -1.32 -0.70
CA ARG A 113 -8.73 -1.95 -1.86
C ARG A 113 -7.70 -2.13 -2.96
N ALA A 114 -7.55 -3.37 -3.41
CA ALA A 114 -6.62 -3.71 -4.48
C ALA A 114 -7.37 -4.23 -5.72
N HIS A 115 -6.94 -3.76 -6.89
CA HIS A 115 -7.47 -4.17 -8.19
C HIS A 115 -6.33 -4.58 -9.12
N LEU A 116 -6.61 -5.56 -9.98
CA LEU A 116 -5.75 -5.90 -11.11
C LEU A 116 -6.51 -5.64 -12.41
N THR A 117 -5.79 -5.10 -13.38
CA THR A 117 -6.24 -5.00 -14.77
C THR A 117 -5.32 -5.86 -15.62
N VAL A 118 -5.89 -6.86 -16.27
CA VAL A 118 -5.13 -7.88 -17.02
C VAL A 118 -5.80 -8.18 -18.35
N PRO A 119 -5.06 -8.68 -19.36
CA PRO A 119 -5.67 -9.23 -20.57
C PRO A 119 -6.66 -10.35 -20.23
N LEU A 120 -7.80 -10.38 -20.92
CA LEU A 120 -8.87 -11.37 -20.66
C LEU A 120 -8.39 -12.84 -20.69
N VAL A 121 -7.41 -13.12 -21.53
CA VAL A 121 -6.83 -14.48 -21.66
C VAL A 121 -6.10 -14.94 -20.39
N VAL A 122 -5.65 -14.01 -19.55
CA VAL A 122 -4.90 -14.31 -18.31
C VAL A 122 -5.84 -14.34 -17.10
N ALA A 123 -7.00 -13.70 -17.19
CA ALA A 123 -7.92 -13.52 -16.06
C ALA A 123 -8.33 -14.83 -15.34
N PRO A 124 -8.58 -15.97 -16.01
CA PRO A 124 -8.90 -17.23 -15.33
C PRO A 124 -7.78 -17.76 -14.44
N GLY A 125 -6.51 -17.53 -14.81
CA GLY A 125 -5.35 -17.97 -14.03
C GLY A 125 -5.15 -17.20 -12.72
N LEU A 126 -5.86 -16.09 -12.51
CA LEU A 126 -5.73 -15.23 -11.32
C LEU A 126 -6.67 -15.62 -10.16
N LEU A 127 -7.40 -16.72 -10.28
CA LEU A 127 -8.34 -17.15 -9.24
C LEU A 127 -7.63 -17.34 -7.89
N GLY A 128 -6.43 -17.92 -7.90
CA GLY A 128 -5.61 -18.09 -6.69
C GLY A 128 -5.19 -16.76 -6.07
N VAL A 129 -4.88 -15.75 -6.89
CA VAL A 129 -4.55 -14.40 -6.41
C VAL A 129 -5.74 -13.77 -5.69
N ARG A 130 -6.95 -13.92 -6.22
CA ARG A 130 -8.18 -13.42 -5.58
C ARG A 130 -8.47 -14.05 -4.22
N VAL A 131 -8.06 -15.31 -4.04
CA VAL A 131 -8.24 -16.03 -2.77
C VAL A 131 -7.20 -15.61 -1.73
N LEU A 132 -5.94 -15.43 -2.14
CA LEU A 132 -4.83 -15.18 -1.22
C LEU A 132 -4.56 -13.69 -0.95
N ALA A 133 -4.85 -12.81 -1.91
CA ALA A 133 -4.53 -11.39 -1.79
C ALA A 133 -5.18 -10.68 -0.59
N PRO A 134 -6.46 -10.93 -0.21
CA PRO A 134 -7.04 -10.30 0.96
C PRO A 134 -6.30 -10.64 2.26
N THR A 135 -5.95 -11.91 2.44
CA THR A 135 -5.23 -12.38 3.62
C THR A 135 -3.82 -11.80 3.69
N ALA A 136 -3.11 -11.78 2.57
CA ALA A 136 -1.76 -11.22 2.48
C ALA A 136 -1.77 -9.71 2.76
N LEU A 137 -2.66 -8.96 2.13
CA LEU A 137 -2.79 -7.52 2.34
C LEU A 137 -3.18 -7.17 3.78
N ALA A 138 -4.11 -7.91 4.37
CA ALA A 138 -4.49 -7.72 5.77
C ALA A 138 -3.32 -8.04 6.73
N ALA A 139 -2.52 -9.06 6.43
CA ALA A 139 -1.34 -9.41 7.22
C ALA A 139 -0.27 -8.31 7.15
N ASP A 140 -0.01 -7.77 5.96
CA ASP A 140 0.92 -6.66 5.75
C ASP A 140 0.49 -5.41 6.53
N LEU A 141 -0.79 -5.02 6.44
CA LEU A 141 -1.31 -3.87 7.19
C LEU A 141 -1.28 -4.07 8.70
N ARG A 142 -1.55 -5.28 9.21
CA ARG A 142 -1.41 -5.60 10.64
C ARG A 142 0.05 -5.51 11.09
N THR A 143 0.98 -5.89 10.25
CA THR A 143 2.41 -5.71 10.51
C THR A 143 2.75 -4.23 10.64
N ALA A 144 2.29 -3.39 9.71
CA ALA A 144 2.45 -1.94 9.77
C ALA A 144 1.85 -1.35 11.06
N ALA A 145 0.63 -1.74 11.42
CA ALA A 145 -0.03 -1.28 12.63
C ALA A 145 0.79 -1.60 13.90
N ARG A 146 1.26 -2.83 14.02
CA ARG A 146 2.12 -3.25 15.16
C ARG A 146 3.42 -2.47 15.23
N LEU A 147 4.08 -2.24 14.10
CA LEU A 147 5.34 -1.49 14.05
C LEU A 147 5.14 -0.04 14.52
N LEU A 148 4.06 0.60 14.09
CA LEU A 148 3.73 1.96 14.51
C LEU A 148 3.37 2.05 16.00
N GLU A 149 2.55 1.14 16.50
CA GLU A 149 2.16 1.08 17.91
C GLU A 149 3.38 0.86 18.83
N ASN A 150 4.29 -0.03 18.43
CA ASN A 150 5.52 -0.28 19.17
C ASN A 150 6.46 0.93 19.21
N ARG A 151 6.54 1.71 18.13
CA ARG A 151 7.34 2.94 18.08
C ARG A 151 6.81 4.01 19.02
N GLN A 152 5.49 4.16 19.13
CA GLN A 152 4.87 5.12 20.06
C GLN A 152 5.12 4.75 21.53
N THR A 153 5.13 3.46 21.86
CA THR A 153 5.41 3.00 23.22
C THR A 153 6.89 3.16 23.62
N THR A 154 7.80 3.19 22.65
CA THR A 154 9.25 3.33 22.90
C THR A 154 9.71 4.78 23.04
N ASP A 155 8.90 5.76 22.63
CA ASP A 155 9.22 7.19 22.68
C ASP A 155 8.21 7.97 23.54
N PRO A 156 8.24 7.82 24.89
CA PRO A 156 7.28 8.48 25.79
C PRO A 156 7.54 9.98 25.99
N HIS A 157 8.53 10.58 25.30
CA HIS A 157 8.92 11.98 25.51
C HIS A 157 8.34 13.01 24.53
N GLN A 158 7.45 12.60 23.61
CA GLN A 158 6.81 13.55 22.67
C GLN A 158 5.47 14.14 23.15
N GLU A 159 4.99 13.81 24.33
CA GLU A 159 3.72 14.34 24.89
C GLU A 159 3.89 15.46 25.95
N ALA A 160 5.07 16.09 26.01
CA ALA A 160 5.30 17.22 26.94
C ALA A 160 5.89 18.43 26.20
N SER A 161 5.07 19.12 25.40
CA SER A 161 5.27 20.52 25.02
C SER A 161 3.96 21.13 24.51
#